data_4ce6d7bacb4331ac7b4e29cf37302ea9
#
_entry.id   4ce6d7bacb4331ac7b4e29cf37302ea9
#
_cell.length_a   1.000
_cell.length_b   1.000
_cell.length_c   1.000
_cell.angle_alpha   90.00
_cell.angle_beta   90.00
_cell.angle_gamma   90.00
#
_symmetry.space_group_name_H-M   'P 1'
#
loop_
_entity.id
_entity.type
_entity.pdbx_description
1 polymer ?
#
loop_
_entity_poly.entity_id
_entity_poly.type
_entity_poly.pdbx_seq_one_letter_code
_entity_poly.pdbx_strand_id
1 'polypeptide(L)'
;MLPKKFRLISSTVLVVLGLVLAVAIFARHSQIQAAAAEKSAASSTQSAAPNAAQGQELPPGTIAYTAKAVTTAQFLARAHLSESSYMTVAEYVEAIAKANNGKTTFKKGETVLVPGIESQPVVEKTRLFAKDSEVRAIYLTGGTAGSAHGIELVRHWRQAGGNAVVFDIKDSDGTINVPFEHPLARKVKNHPISNLPKYVRFLHSLEMHVIARQALFRDDNIAQNHGTLAVQSRSLHQPWRENGKLVWSDSSNKEVQDYNIALAKYVAASGVDEIQFDYVRFPAEGNQADAQFVFQNDPKLHRDDVIANFLDRAYGELHPMGVLVSLDVFGIMAWQRQVDLSHTGQDIVKMARHADVISPMIYPSHFFGMDGYQAPGDAPEHFISISMDRFEKITAGSGVVLRPWLQAFRWRTKTYSPEYILKQVSASKAHYGNGFLFWNAANDYSKPFAAMPTMMANPKTYLYTPVTAVAVAKNNTAPPGQEKTAQPAAVPSATRP
;
A
#
# COMPACT_ATOMS: atom_id res chain seq x y z
N MET A 1 12.32 23.42 47.19
CA MET A 1 12.48 22.01 47.62
C MET A 1 11.10 21.39 47.77
N LEU A 2 10.61 20.66 46.81
CA LEU A 2 9.35 19.91 46.86
C LEU A 2 9.69 18.45 47.14
N PRO A 3 8.91 17.72 47.96
CA PRO A 3 9.31 16.43 48.49
C PRO A 3 9.20 15.30 47.45
N LYS A 4 10.20 14.41 47.47
CA LYS A 4 10.41 13.26 46.59
C LYS A 4 9.26 12.23 46.51
N LYS A 5 8.20 12.37 47.30
CA LYS A 5 7.08 11.40 47.33
C LYS A 5 6.06 11.54 46.20
N PHE A 6 6.03 12.64 45.46
CA PHE A 6 5.04 12.83 44.38
C PHE A 6 5.47 12.25 42.99
N ARG A 7 6.71 11.83 42.84
CA ARG A 7 7.19 11.25 41.56
C ARG A 7 6.96 9.74 41.43
N LEU A 8 6.70 9.03 42.52
CA LEU A 8 6.49 7.57 42.45
C LEU A 8 5.06 7.17 42.07
N ILE A 9 4.06 7.99 42.41
CA ILE A 9 2.65 7.65 42.15
C ILE A 9 2.28 7.79 40.66
N SER A 10 2.91 8.72 39.95
CA SER A 10 2.65 8.94 38.53
C SER A 10 3.15 7.80 37.62
N SER A 11 4.26 7.14 37.98
CA SER A 11 4.83 6.05 37.20
C SER A 11 4.05 4.74 37.38
N THR A 12 3.51 4.47 38.55
CA THR A 12 2.76 3.24 38.83
C THR A 12 1.40 3.22 38.16
N VAL A 13 0.70 4.37 38.12
CA VAL A 13 -0.59 4.49 37.45
C VAL A 13 -0.47 4.31 35.91
N LEU A 14 0.60 4.82 35.31
CA LEU A 14 0.85 4.64 33.87
C LEU A 14 1.18 3.19 33.52
N VAL A 15 1.90 2.46 34.37
CA VAL A 15 2.21 1.04 34.17
C VAL A 15 0.96 0.17 34.31
N VAL A 16 0.08 0.47 35.28
CA VAL A 16 -1.17 -0.28 35.45
C VAL A 16 -2.15 -0.04 34.32
N LEU A 17 -2.28 1.20 33.81
CA LEU A 17 -3.10 1.47 32.62
C LEU A 17 -2.55 0.80 31.36
N GLY A 18 -1.24 0.75 31.19
CA GLY A 18 -0.60 0.02 30.07
C GLY A 18 -0.83 -1.49 30.14
N LEU A 19 -0.79 -2.08 31.35
CA LEU A 19 -1.05 -3.50 31.56
C LEU A 19 -2.53 -3.88 31.32
N VAL A 20 -3.46 -3.05 31.75
CA VAL A 20 -4.90 -3.28 31.53
C VAL A 20 -5.25 -3.17 30.05
N LEU A 21 -4.65 -2.23 29.31
CA LEU A 21 -4.84 -2.12 27.88
C LEU A 21 -4.24 -3.31 27.12
N ALA A 22 -3.07 -3.79 27.53
CA ALA A 22 -2.42 -4.97 26.95
C ALA A 22 -3.23 -6.26 27.20
N VAL A 23 -3.81 -6.43 28.40
CA VAL A 23 -4.67 -7.58 28.72
C VAL A 23 -5.98 -7.55 27.94
N ALA A 24 -6.58 -6.37 27.75
CA ALA A 24 -7.80 -6.22 26.94
C ALA A 24 -7.55 -6.53 25.45
N ILE A 25 -6.40 -6.13 24.91
CA ILE A 25 -5.99 -6.44 23.54
C ILE A 25 -5.72 -7.94 23.39
N PHE A 26 -5.07 -8.56 24.38
CA PHE A 26 -4.75 -10.00 24.37
C PHE A 26 -6.03 -10.86 24.52
N ALA A 27 -6.98 -10.47 25.37
CA ALA A 27 -8.26 -11.18 25.51
C ALA A 27 -9.12 -11.09 24.24
N ARG A 28 -9.10 -9.95 23.53
CA ARG A 28 -9.78 -9.80 22.25
C ARG A 28 -9.10 -10.62 21.13
N HIS A 29 -7.79 -10.74 21.18
CA HIS A 29 -7.03 -11.58 20.23
C HIS A 29 -7.30 -13.07 20.43
N SER A 30 -7.41 -13.52 21.69
CA SER A 30 -7.73 -14.92 22.04
C SER A 30 -9.15 -15.32 21.65
N GLN A 31 -10.13 -14.43 21.73
CA GLN A 31 -11.49 -14.69 21.27
C GLN A 31 -11.59 -14.82 19.75
N ILE A 32 -10.76 -14.06 19.01
CA ILE A 32 -10.68 -14.18 17.54
C ILE A 32 -10.01 -15.51 17.13
N GLN A 33 -9.02 -15.99 17.91
CA GLN A 33 -8.35 -17.27 17.66
C GLN A 33 -9.22 -18.48 18.00
N ALA A 34 -10.03 -18.42 19.05
CA ALA A 34 -10.97 -19.51 19.40
C ALA A 34 -12.06 -19.71 18.34
N ALA A 35 -12.58 -18.63 17.75
CA ALA A 35 -13.55 -18.71 16.66
C ALA A 35 -12.95 -19.25 15.33
N ALA A 36 -11.60 -19.20 15.18
CA ALA A 36 -10.90 -19.75 14.02
C ALA A 36 -10.61 -21.26 14.15
N ALA A 37 -10.49 -21.79 15.37
CA ALA A 37 -10.16 -23.20 15.62
C ALA A 37 -11.32 -24.17 15.31
N GLU A 38 -12.57 -23.72 15.42
CA GLU A 38 -13.75 -24.54 15.07
C GLU A 38 -13.95 -24.76 13.55
N LYS A 39 -13.27 -24.01 12.70
CA LYS A 39 -13.39 -24.12 11.24
C LYS A 39 -12.50 -25.18 10.58
N SER A 40 -11.60 -25.83 11.31
CA SER A 40 -10.60 -26.75 10.74
C SER A 40 -11.08 -28.19 10.56
N ALA A 41 -12.28 -28.56 10.98
CA ALA A 41 -12.78 -29.93 10.93
C ALA A 41 -13.66 -30.28 9.71
N ALA A 42 -13.86 -29.39 8.76
CA ALA A 42 -14.82 -29.58 7.69
C ALA A 42 -14.24 -29.49 6.27
N SER A 43 -13.02 -29.96 6.04
CA SER A 43 -12.49 -30.03 4.67
C SER A 43 -11.81 -31.37 4.42
N SER A 44 -12.59 -32.36 4.08
CA SER A 44 -12.20 -33.47 3.16
C SER A 44 -13.40 -34.43 3.01
N THR A 45 -14.13 -34.31 1.91
CA THR A 45 -14.69 -35.47 1.20
C THR A 45 -15.41 -34.97 -0.06
N GLN A 46 -14.81 -35.21 -1.19
CA GLN A 46 -15.53 -35.29 -2.46
C GLN A 46 -16.43 -36.49 -2.40
N SER A 47 -17.71 -36.31 -2.69
CA SER A 47 -18.65 -37.38 -2.96
C SER A 47 -19.65 -36.97 -4.04
N ALA A 48 -19.88 -37.92 -4.92
CA ALA A 48 -20.63 -37.90 -6.14
C ALA A 48 -22.04 -37.30 -6.05
N ALA A 49 -22.48 -36.73 -7.17
CA ALA A 49 -23.81 -36.16 -7.38
C ALA A 49 -24.92 -37.20 -7.30
N PRO A 50 -26.13 -36.85 -6.81
CA PRO A 50 -27.37 -37.49 -7.22
C PRO A 50 -28.23 -36.56 -8.09
N ASN A 51 -28.80 -37.18 -9.09
CA ASN A 51 -29.78 -36.83 -10.09
C ASN A 51 -30.53 -35.49 -10.05
N ALA A 52 -30.58 -34.93 -11.24
CA ALA A 52 -31.26 -33.75 -11.71
C ALA A 52 -32.81 -33.83 -11.49
N ALA A 53 -33.35 -32.77 -10.92
CA ALA A 53 -34.70 -32.31 -11.17
C ALA A 53 -34.65 -31.20 -12.23
N GLN A 54 -35.45 -31.38 -13.26
CA GLN A 54 -35.69 -30.59 -14.46
C GLN A 54 -35.16 -29.14 -14.52
N GLY A 55 -34.33 -28.92 -15.46
CA GLY A 55 -33.84 -27.81 -16.23
C GLY A 55 -34.48 -26.43 -16.07
N GLN A 56 -34.17 -25.73 -14.98
CA GLN A 56 -34.09 -24.28 -15.05
C GLN A 56 -32.63 -23.91 -15.09
N GLU A 57 -32.19 -23.36 -16.24
CA GLU A 57 -30.83 -22.87 -16.41
C GLU A 57 -30.58 -21.78 -15.37
N LEU A 58 -29.62 -22.02 -14.44
CA LEU A 58 -29.31 -21.07 -13.39
C LEU A 58 -28.72 -19.83 -14.02
N PRO A 59 -28.95 -18.62 -13.46
CA PRO A 59 -28.29 -17.41 -13.91
C PRO A 59 -26.76 -17.60 -13.89
N PRO A 60 -26.02 -17.04 -14.86
CA PRO A 60 -24.57 -17.15 -14.92
C PRO A 60 -23.92 -16.81 -13.57
N GLY A 61 -22.93 -17.62 -13.15
CA GLY A 61 -22.26 -17.44 -11.86
C GLY A 61 -23.11 -17.79 -10.64
N THR A 62 -24.22 -18.50 -10.79
CA THR A 62 -25.03 -18.99 -9.66
C THR A 62 -24.85 -20.48 -9.47
N ILE A 63 -24.54 -20.92 -8.25
CA ILE A 63 -24.51 -22.34 -7.89
C ILE A 63 -25.71 -22.70 -7.04
N ALA A 64 -26.22 -23.96 -7.18
CA ALA A 64 -27.22 -24.55 -6.34
C ALA A 64 -26.54 -25.30 -5.19
N TYR A 65 -26.62 -24.77 -3.97
CA TYR A 65 -26.10 -25.43 -2.77
C TYR A 65 -27.20 -26.17 -2.02
N THR A 66 -27.03 -27.47 -1.82
CA THR A 66 -27.96 -28.24 -0.98
C THR A 66 -27.54 -28.17 0.48
N ALA A 67 -28.38 -27.62 1.35
CA ALA A 67 -28.10 -27.43 2.75
C ALA A 67 -27.98 -28.81 3.48
N LYS A 68 -26.76 -29.14 3.95
CA LYS A 68 -26.49 -30.40 4.67
C LYS A 68 -27.02 -30.39 6.11
N ALA A 69 -27.27 -29.24 6.69
CA ALA A 69 -27.86 -28.96 7.99
C ALA A 69 -28.60 -27.63 7.90
N VAL A 70 -29.22 -27.19 8.99
CA VAL A 70 -29.73 -25.81 9.06
C VAL A 70 -28.56 -24.87 8.78
N THR A 71 -28.68 -24.01 7.77
CA THR A 71 -27.65 -23.10 7.32
C THR A 71 -28.18 -21.69 7.13
N THR A 72 -27.33 -20.69 7.06
CA THR A 72 -27.72 -19.29 6.89
C THR A 72 -27.02 -18.67 5.67
N ALA A 73 -27.63 -17.63 5.10
CA ALA A 73 -27.02 -16.82 4.06
C ALA A 73 -25.64 -16.26 4.52
N GLN A 74 -25.50 -15.90 5.80
CA GLN A 74 -24.24 -15.43 6.36
C GLN A 74 -23.15 -16.50 6.37
N PHE A 75 -23.49 -17.75 6.68
CA PHE A 75 -22.54 -18.86 6.61
C PHE A 75 -22.06 -19.08 5.17
N LEU A 76 -23.00 -19.14 4.21
CA LEU A 76 -22.68 -19.31 2.80
C LEU A 76 -21.87 -18.13 2.24
N ALA A 77 -22.26 -16.90 2.60
CA ALA A 77 -21.51 -15.71 2.19
C ALA A 77 -20.05 -15.76 2.68
N ARG A 78 -19.82 -16.14 3.94
CA ARG A 78 -18.45 -16.29 4.47
C ARG A 78 -17.67 -17.42 3.79
N ALA A 79 -18.33 -18.54 3.48
CA ALA A 79 -17.70 -19.69 2.85
C ALA A 79 -17.24 -19.40 1.41
N HIS A 80 -18.02 -18.61 0.67
CA HIS A 80 -17.81 -18.37 -0.76
C HIS A 80 -17.36 -16.95 -1.11
N LEU A 81 -17.07 -16.09 -0.11
CA LEU A 81 -16.72 -14.68 -0.37
C LEU A 81 -15.49 -14.54 -1.28
N SER A 82 -14.44 -15.36 -1.05
CA SER A 82 -13.20 -15.30 -1.84
C SER A 82 -13.39 -15.68 -3.31
N GLU A 83 -14.38 -16.51 -3.61
CA GLU A 83 -14.70 -17.04 -4.95
C GLU A 83 -15.80 -16.22 -5.65
N SER A 84 -16.38 -15.24 -4.97
CA SER A 84 -17.49 -14.44 -5.47
C SER A 84 -17.05 -13.08 -5.97
N SER A 85 -17.93 -12.41 -6.72
CA SER A 85 -17.75 -11.02 -7.15
C SER A 85 -17.99 -9.98 -6.04
N TYR A 86 -18.53 -10.38 -4.87
CA TYR A 86 -18.85 -9.48 -3.76
C TYR A 86 -17.64 -9.20 -2.88
N MET A 87 -17.53 -7.96 -2.38
CA MET A 87 -16.39 -7.55 -1.57
C MET A 87 -16.59 -7.71 -0.07
N THR A 88 -17.84 -7.65 0.40
CA THR A 88 -18.17 -7.79 1.83
C THR A 88 -19.17 -8.92 2.09
N VAL A 89 -19.09 -9.50 3.30
CA VAL A 89 -20.08 -10.51 3.74
C VAL A 89 -21.48 -9.93 3.75
N ALA A 90 -21.68 -8.67 4.10
CA ALA A 90 -22.98 -8.01 4.15
C ALA A 90 -23.62 -7.96 2.76
N GLU A 91 -22.90 -7.42 1.77
CA GLU A 91 -23.36 -7.38 0.37
C GLU A 91 -23.72 -8.78 -0.15
N TYR A 92 -22.91 -9.78 0.20
CA TYR A 92 -23.14 -11.13 -0.27
C TYR A 92 -24.35 -11.79 0.40
N VAL A 93 -24.58 -11.53 1.70
CA VAL A 93 -25.79 -11.95 2.40
C VAL A 93 -27.05 -11.40 1.73
N GLU A 94 -27.05 -10.12 1.39
CA GLU A 94 -28.17 -9.48 0.68
C GLU A 94 -28.41 -10.11 -0.70
N ALA A 95 -27.34 -10.38 -1.45
CA ALA A 95 -27.43 -11.02 -2.75
C ALA A 95 -27.96 -12.46 -2.65
N ILE A 96 -27.49 -13.25 -1.68
CA ILE A 96 -28.01 -14.60 -1.41
C ILE A 96 -29.47 -14.51 -1.00
N ALA A 97 -29.84 -13.61 -0.09
CA ALA A 97 -31.26 -13.46 0.32
C ALA A 97 -32.13 -13.08 -0.88
N LYS A 98 -31.71 -12.13 -1.71
CA LYS A 98 -32.42 -11.71 -2.93
C LYS A 98 -32.64 -12.91 -3.90
N ALA A 99 -31.58 -13.70 -4.13
CA ALA A 99 -31.69 -14.89 -4.99
C ALA A 99 -32.61 -15.98 -4.43
N ASN A 100 -32.94 -15.94 -3.13
CA ASN A 100 -33.79 -16.90 -2.44
C ASN A 100 -35.07 -16.26 -1.86
N ASN A 101 -35.67 -15.30 -2.57
CA ASN A 101 -36.96 -14.66 -2.21
C ASN A 101 -36.94 -14.01 -0.81
N GLY A 102 -35.82 -13.37 -0.42
CA GLY A 102 -35.65 -12.72 0.88
C GLY A 102 -35.29 -13.65 2.04
N LYS A 103 -35.16 -14.95 1.79
CA LYS A 103 -34.86 -15.96 2.82
C LYS A 103 -33.38 -15.94 3.19
N THR A 104 -33.14 -15.94 4.50
CA THR A 104 -31.74 -15.90 5.05
C THR A 104 -31.37 -17.14 5.87
N THR A 105 -32.36 -18.03 6.15
CA THR A 105 -32.14 -19.27 6.89
C THR A 105 -32.79 -20.42 6.12
N PHE A 106 -32.09 -21.53 5.97
CA PHE A 106 -32.46 -22.67 5.15
C PHE A 106 -32.44 -23.96 5.97
N LYS A 107 -33.41 -24.82 5.77
CA LYS A 107 -33.48 -26.13 6.45
C LYS A 107 -32.58 -27.15 5.75
N LYS A 108 -32.25 -28.22 6.45
CA LYS A 108 -31.57 -29.38 5.85
C LYS A 108 -32.35 -29.88 4.62
N GLY A 109 -31.66 -30.13 3.53
CA GLY A 109 -32.21 -30.60 2.26
C GLY A 109 -32.72 -29.48 1.33
N GLU A 110 -32.84 -28.24 1.78
CA GLU A 110 -33.23 -27.14 0.90
C GLU A 110 -32.13 -26.80 -0.07
N THR A 111 -32.51 -26.50 -1.32
CA THR A 111 -31.58 -25.93 -2.33
C THR A 111 -31.51 -24.42 -2.17
N VAL A 112 -30.32 -23.91 -2.03
CA VAL A 112 -30.04 -22.48 -1.87
C VAL A 112 -29.27 -21.98 -3.10
N LEU A 113 -29.74 -20.92 -3.73
CA LEU A 113 -29.07 -20.26 -4.82
C LEU A 113 -27.98 -19.34 -4.25
N VAL A 114 -26.73 -19.57 -4.64
CA VAL A 114 -25.57 -18.76 -4.24
C VAL A 114 -25.05 -18.04 -5.48
N PRO A 115 -25.39 -16.75 -5.66
CA PRO A 115 -25.06 -16.00 -6.87
C PRO A 115 -23.63 -15.45 -6.86
N GLY A 116 -23.15 -14.99 -8.02
CA GLY A 116 -21.93 -14.24 -8.17
C GLY A 116 -20.65 -15.05 -7.98
N ILE A 117 -20.71 -16.37 -8.09
CA ILE A 117 -19.53 -17.23 -8.08
C ILE A 117 -18.76 -17.06 -9.39
N GLU A 118 -17.51 -16.76 -9.29
CA GLU A 118 -16.58 -16.68 -10.43
C GLU A 118 -16.18 -18.09 -10.87
N SER A 119 -16.47 -18.46 -12.12
CA SER A 119 -16.17 -19.78 -12.68
C SER A 119 -14.68 -20.00 -12.95
N GLN A 120 -13.92 -18.92 -13.02
CA GLN A 120 -12.49 -18.90 -13.24
C GLN A 120 -11.80 -17.99 -12.21
N PRO A 121 -10.54 -18.25 -11.87
CA PRO A 121 -9.77 -17.33 -11.02
C PRO A 121 -9.81 -15.91 -11.58
N VAL A 122 -9.98 -14.93 -10.70
CA VAL A 122 -9.94 -13.52 -11.08
C VAL A 122 -8.56 -13.18 -11.63
N VAL A 123 -8.50 -12.68 -12.86
CA VAL A 123 -7.30 -12.14 -13.47
C VAL A 123 -7.51 -10.65 -13.68
N GLU A 124 -6.64 -9.84 -13.11
CA GLU A 124 -6.65 -8.40 -13.31
C GLU A 124 -5.35 -7.96 -13.96
N LYS A 125 -5.38 -6.85 -14.67
CA LYS A 125 -4.22 -6.30 -15.37
C LYS A 125 -3.92 -4.91 -14.86
N THR A 126 -2.64 -4.61 -14.78
CA THR A 126 -2.13 -3.26 -14.57
C THR A 126 -2.74 -2.31 -15.59
N ARG A 127 -3.23 -1.19 -15.15
CA ARG A 127 -3.70 -0.12 -16.01
C ARG A 127 -2.53 0.80 -16.35
N LEU A 128 -2.39 1.13 -17.63
CA LEU A 128 -1.42 2.13 -18.05
C LEU A 128 -1.83 3.48 -17.47
N PHE A 129 -1.11 3.93 -16.47
CA PHE A 129 -1.31 5.20 -15.81
C PHE A 129 -0.14 6.13 -16.16
N ALA A 130 -0.45 7.31 -16.68
CA ALA A 130 0.60 8.29 -16.92
C ALA A 130 1.16 8.76 -15.58
N LYS A 131 2.47 8.62 -15.36
CA LYS A 131 3.12 8.91 -14.06
C LYS A 131 2.90 10.32 -13.57
N ASP A 132 2.67 11.27 -14.49
CA ASP A 132 2.36 12.68 -14.24
C ASP A 132 0.87 12.94 -14.01
N SER A 133 0.00 11.93 -14.04
CA SER A 133 -1.39 12.07 -13.62
C SER A 133 -1.47 12.38 -12.13
N GLU A 134 -2.37 13.28 -11.76
CA GLU A 134 -2.57 13.63 -10.36
C GLU A 134 -3.10 12.46 -9.55
N VAL A 135 -2.46 12.19 -8.41
CA VAL A 135 -2.89 11.16 -7.44
C VAL A 135 -3.34 11.81 -6.13
N ARG A 136 -4.54 11.47 -5.68
CA ARG A 136 -5.11 11.86 -4.38
C ARG A 136 -5.43 10.60 -3.59
N ALA A 137 -4.50 10.18 -2.74
CA ALA A 137 -4.58 8.90 -2.06
C ALA A 137 -4.72 9.01 -0.54
N ILE A 138 -5.35 7.98 0.03
CA ILE A 138 -5.23 7.62 1.45
C ILE A 138 -4.48 6.30 1.58
N TYR A 139 -3.82 6.13 2.72
CA TYR A 139 -3.13 4.89 3.09
C TYR A 139 -4.07 3.97 3.88
N LEU A 140 -3.98 2.67 3.61
CA LEU A 140 -4.63 1.62 4.38
C LEU A 140 -3.61 0.61 4.88
N THR A 141 -3.68 0.26 6.16
CA THR A 141 -2.99 -0.95 6.64
C THR A 141 -3.54 -2.16 5.91
N GLY A 142 -2.73 -3.22 5.75
CA GLY A 142 -3.20 -4.46 5.10
C GLY A 142 -4.45 -5.05 5.77
N GLY A 143 -4.53 -4.97 7.11
CA GLY A 143 -5.70 -5.39 7.86
C GLY A 143 -6.96 -4.58 7.54
N THR A 144 -6.83 -3.26 7.41
CA THR A 144 -7.96 -2.39 7.01
C THR A 144 -8.34 -2.64 5.55
N ALA A 145 -7.37 -2.72 4.64
CA ALA A 145 -7.61 -2.96 3.22
C ALA A 145 -8.44 -4.24 2.95
N GLY A 146 -8.14 -5.33 3.67
CA GLY A 146 -8.87 -6.59 3.57
C GLY A 146 -10.20 -6.65 4.35
N SER A 147 -10.61 -5.58 5.03
CA SER A 147 -11.82 -5.53 5.85
C SER A 147 -13.00 -4.86 5.16
N ALA A 148 -14.22 -5.17 5.62
CA ALA A 148 -15.42 -4.46 5.17
C ALA A 148 -15.32 -2.94 5.42
N HIS A 149 -14.72 -2.53 6.54
CA HIS A 149 -14.49 -1.12 6.84
C HIS A 149 -13.59 -0.46 5.78
N GLY A 150 -12.51 -1.13 5.36
CA GLY A 150 -11.61 -0.62 4.31
C GLY A 150 -12.32 -0.48 2.96
N ILE A 151 -13.18 -1.44 2.59
CA ILE A 151 -13.99 -1.38 1.37
C ILE A 151 -14.89 -0.13 1.39
N GLU A 152 -15.61 0.11 2.50
CA GLU A 152 -16.46 1.31 2.64
C GLU A 152 -15.63 2.60 2.67
N LEU A 153 -14.49 2.60 3.35
CA LEU A 153 -13.60 3.75 3.42
C LEU A 153 -13.11 4.17 2.03
N VAL A 154 -12.74 3.22 1.18
CA VAL A 154 -12.33 3.46 -0.21
C VAL A 154 -13.49 4.02 -1.05
N ARG A 155 -14.69 3.46 -0.93
CA ARG A 155 -15.89 3.97 -1.62
C ARG A 155 -16.16 5.42 -1.25
N HIS A 156 -16.14 5.73 0.04
CA HIS A 156 -16.33 7.10 0.51
C HIS A 156 -15.21 8.03 0.03
N TRP A 157 -13.96 7.54 0.01
CA TRP A 157 -12.84 8.31 -0.50
C TRP A 157 -13.00 8.66 -1.97
N ARG A 158 -13.44 7.69 -2.78
CA ARG A 158 -13.77 7.94 -4.21
C ARG A 158 -14.90 8.97 -4.37
N GLN A 159 -15.96 8.83 -3.60
CA GLN A 159 -17.09 9.76 -3.62
C GLN A 159 -16.69 11.19 -3.22
N ALA A 160 -15.77 11.32 -2.27
CA ALA A 160 -15.23 12.61 -1.84
C ALA A 160 -14.29 13.27 -2.85
N GLY A 161 -13.90 12.59 -3.93
CA GLY A 161 -12.99 13.10 -4.97
C GLY A 161 -11.58 12.49 -4.92
N GLY A 162 -11.32 11.50 -4.07
CA GLY A 162 -10.11 10.69 -4.12
C GLY A 162 -10.07 9.83 -5.39
N ASN A 163 -8.87 9.54 -5.88
CA ASN A 163 -8.69 8.75 -7.10
C ASN A 163 -7.60 7.69 -6.98
N ALA A 164 -7.07 7.48 -5.78
CA ALA A 164 -6.04 6.49 -5.52
C ALA A 164 -6.13 5.96 -4.09
N VAL A 165 -5.54 4.77 -3.90
CA VAL A 165 -5.38 4.13 -2.59
C VAL A 165 -3.99 3.53 -2.50
N VAL A 166 -3.30 3.75 -1.37
CA VAL A 166 -2.08 3.04 -0.99
C VAL A 166 -2.44 2.00 0.06
N PHE A 167 -2.00 0.76 -0.09
CA PHE A 167 -2.24 -0.27 0.93
C PHE A 167 -1.04 -1.19 1.12
N ASP A 168 -0.85 -1.67 2.35
CA ASP A 168 0.27 -2.52 2.68
C ASP A 168 0.12 -3.94 2.12
N ILE A 169 1.07 -4.31 1.29
CA ILE A 169 1.32 -5.70 0.89
C ILE A 169 2.23 -6.37 1.90
N LYS A 170 3.25 -5.66 2.36
CA LYS A 170 4.17 -6.12 3.41
C LYS A 170 4.43 -4.99 4.40
N ASP A 171 4.17 -5.28 5.66
CA ASP A 171 4.45 -4.39 6.79
C ASP A 171 5.91 -4.46 7.25
N SER A 172 6.34 -3.45 8.00
CA SER A 172 7.71 -3.39 8.53
C SER A 172 8.03 -4.44 9.61
N ASP A 173 7.04 -5.15 10.12
CA ASP A 173 7.22 -6.32 10.99
C ASP A 173 7.42 -7.62 10.20
N GLY A 174 7.43 -7.56 8.86
CA GLY A 174 7.55 -8.69 7.95
C GLY A 174 6.24 -9.44 7.69
N THR A 175 5.10 -8.93 8.16
CA THR A 175 3.78 -9.51 7.85
C THR A 175 3.42 -9.23 6.40
N ILE A 176 3.11 -10.29 5.64
CA ILE A 176 2.59 -10.22 4.27
C ILE A 176 1.08 -10.34 4.30
N ASN A 177 0.39 -9.37 3.71
CA ASN A 177 -1.06 -9.21 3.77
C ASN A 177 -1.81 -9.92 2.63
N VAL A 178 -1.09 -10.57 1.71
CA VAL A 178 -1.62 -11.28 0.54
C VAL A 178 -1.09 -12.72 0.48
N PRO A 179 -1.77 -13.65 -0.20
CA PRO A 179 -1.29 -15.01 -0.40
C PRO A 179 0.00 -15.02 -1.24
N PHE A 180 1.12 -15.09 -0.58
CA PHE A 180 2.45 -15.21 -1.20
C PHE A 180 3.27 -16.23 -0.41
N GLU A 181 3.76 -17.25 -1.11
CA GLU A 181 4.56 -18.32 -0.52
C GLU A 181 6.05 -18.13 -0.84
N HIS A 182 6.85 -18.03 0.19
CA HIS A 182 8.32 -17.95 0.07
C HIS A 182 8.96 -18.49 1.35
N PRO A 183 10.17 -19.13 1.28
CA PRO A 183 10.85 -19.63 2.48
C PRO A 183 11.11 -18.59 3.57
N LEU A 184 11.34 -17.33 3.19
CA LEU A 184 11.57 -16.22 4.11
C LEU A 184 10.27 -15.55 4.59
N ALA A 185 9.13 -15.85 3.99
CA ALA A 185 7.86 -15.27 4.40
C ALA A 185 7.35 -15.92 5.70
N ARG A 186 6.79 -15.10 6.58
CA ARG A 186 6.10 -15.62 7.77
C ARG A 186 4.88 -16.44 7.32
N LYS A 187 4.82 -17.69 7.78
CA LYS A 187 3.65 -18.53 7.52
C LYS A 187 2.46 -18.03 8.32
N VAL A 188 1.40 -17.65 7.62
CA VAL A 188 0.13 -17.22 8.21
C VAL A 188 -1.01 -18.09 7.68
N LYS A 189 -2.01 -18.34 8.51
CA LYS A 189 -3.16 -19.18 8.12
C LYS A 189 -4.10 -18.46 7.16
N ASN A 190 -4.30 -17.17 7.38
CA ASN A 190 -5.20 -16.33 6.58
C ASN A 190 -4.53 -14.97 6.34
N HIS A 191 -4.59 -14.51 5.11
CA HIS A 191 -4.15 -13.17 4.75
C HIS A 191 -5.34 -12.21 4.78
N PRO A 192 -5.16 -10.96 5.27
CA PRO A 192 -6.22 -9.95 5.24
C PRO A 192 -6.82 -9.76 3.86
N ILE A 193 -5.97 -9.66 2.83
CA ILE A 193 -6.37 -9.57 1.43
C ILE A 193 -6.23 -10.97 0.81
N SER A 194 -7.27 -11.78 0.96
CA SER A 194 -7.24 -13.20 0.58
C SER A 194 -7.19 -13.44 -0.95
N ASN A 195 -7.59 -12.46 -1.76
CA ASN A 195 -7.56 -12.50 -3.22
C ASN A 195 -7.17 -11.13 -3.76
N LEU A 196 -5.87 -10.94 -4.02
CA LEU A 196 -5.33 -9.66 -4.47
C LEU A 196 -5.88 -9.23 -5.84
N PRO A 197 -5.93 -10.07 -6.90
CA PRO A 197 -6.52 -9.67 -8.18
C PRO A 197 -7.98 -9.21 -8.06
N LYS A 198 -8.78 -9.85 -7.19
CA LYS A 198 -10.14 -9.43 -6.92
C LYS A 198 -10.20 -8.05 -6.25
N TYR A 199 -9.32 -7.81 -5.27
CA TYR A 199 -9.24 -6.51 -4.60
C TYR A 199 -8.82 -5.40 -5.56
N VAL A 200 -7.83 -5.67 -6.42
CA VAL A 200 -7.40 -4.73 -7.46
C VAL A 200 -8.53 -4.45 -8.46
N ARG A 201 -9.24 -5.48 -8.95
CA ARG A 201 -10.42 -5.32 -9.82
C ARG A 201 -11.48 -4.43 -9.19
N PHE A 202 -11.75 -4.62 -7.89
CA PHE A 202 -12.67 -3.76 -7.15
C PHE A 202 -12.22 -2.29 -7.16
N LEU A 203 -10.96 -2.02 -6.85
CA LEU A 203 -10.40 -0.66 -6.89
C LEU A 203 -10.47 -0.06 -8.28
N HIS A 204 -10.13 -0.84 -9.29
CA HIS A 204 -10.25 -0.43 -10.69
C HIS A 204 -11.71 -0.14 -11.11
N SER A 205 -12.69 -0.91 -10.60
CA SER A 205 -14.11 -0.62 -10.88
C SER A 205 -14.58 0.73 -10.33
N LEU A 206 -13.87 1.25 -9.32
CA LEU A 206 -14.05 2.59 -8.76
C LEU A 206 -13.18 3.65 -9.47
N GLU A 207 -12.50 3.30 -10.57
CA GLU A 207 -11.54 4.17 -11.26
C GLU A 207 -10.44 4.72 -10.34
N MET A 208 -9.95 3.89 -9.43
CA MET A 208 -8.86 4.22 -8.50
C MET A 208 -7.52 3.77 -9.08
N HIS A 209 -6.48 4.58 -8.91
CA HIS A 209 -5.09 4.18 -9.07
C HIS A 209 -4.65 3.35 -7.87
N VAL A 210 -4.08 2.18 -8.14
CA VAL A 210 -3.84 1.14 -7.14
C VAL A 210 -2.36 1.06 -6.80
N ILE A 211 -2.00 1.55 -5.59
CA ILE A 211 -0.63 1.63 -5.11
C ILE A 211 -0.41 0.57 -4.03
N ALA A 212 0.46 -0.39 -4.31
CA ALA A 212 0.82 -1.47 -3.38
C ALA A 212 2.12 -1.10 -2.64
N ARG A 213 2.04 -0.81 -1.34
CA ARG A 213 3.19 -0.45 -0.52
C ARG A 213 3.85 -1.69 0.06
N GLN A 214 5.16 -1.77 -0.06
CA GLN A 214 5.99 -2.85 0.44
C GLN A 214 7.14 -2.29 1.30
N ALA A 215 7.13 -2.59 2.60
CA ALA A 215 8.29 -2.35 3.47
C ALA A 215 9.43 -3.31 3.09
N LEU A 216 10.62 -2.79 2.78
CA LEU A 216 11.71 -3.62 2.25
C LEU A 216 12.59 -4.20 3.37
N PHE A 217 13.51 -3.40 3.89
CA PHE A 217 14.61 -3.89 4.70
C PHE A 217 14.37 -3.81 6.21
N ARG A 218 13.40 -3.02 6.66
CA ARG A 218 12.87 -3.18 7.99
C ARG A 218 11.89 -4.34 7.97
N ASP A 219 12.31 -5.44 8.58
CA ASP A 219 11.60 -6.71 8.55
C ASP A 219 11.89 -7.49 9.84
N ASP A 220 10.98 -7.38 10.79
CA ASP A 220 11.11 -8.04 12.10
C ASP A 220 11.15 -9.57 11.95
N ASN A 221 10.42 -10.11 10.97
CA ASN A 221 10.36 -11.55 10.73
C ASN A 221 11.71 -12.10 10.28
N ILE A 222 12.38 -11.46 9.32
CA ILE A 222 13.72 -11.87 8.88
C ILE A 222 14.71 -11.68 10.03
N ALA A 223 14.70 -10.55 10.70
CA ALA A 223 15.63 -10.25 11.78
C ALA A 223 15.55 -11.24 12.95
N GLN A 224 14.35 -11.75 13.25
CA GLN A 224 14.10 -12.66 14.37
C GLN A 224 14.23 -14.13 14.01
N ASN A 225 13.84 -14.53 12.81
CA ASN A 225 13.70 -15.94 12.41
C ASN A 225 14.77 -16.40 11.41
N HIS A 226 15.48 -15.47 10.76
CA HIS A 226 16.52 -15.73 9.77
C HIS A 226 17.79 -14.93 10.11
N GLY A 227 18.34 -15.17 11.29
CA GLY A 227 19.40 -14.35 11.91
C GLY A 227 20.65 -14.13 11.04
N THR A 228 20.99 -15.05 10.13
CA THR A 228 22.10 -14.89 9.18
C THR A 228 21.82 -13.85 8.08
N LEU A 229 20.55 -13.52 7.85
CA LEU A 229 20.10 -12.52 6.89
C LEU A 229 19.81 -11.16 7.57
N ALA A 230 19.88 -11.10 8.90
CA ALA A 230 19.76 -9.87 9.66
C ALA A 230 21.05 -9.04 9.60
N VAL A 231 20.94 -7.74 9.86
CA VAL A 231 22.11 -6.91 10.21
C VAL A 231 22.84 -7.54 11.38
N GLN A 232 24.17 -7.62 11.35
CA GLN A 232 24.97 -8.22 12.39
C GLN A 232 25.56 -7.18 13.36
N SER A 233 25.72 -7.56 14.63
CA SER A 233 26.51 -6.79 15.59
C SER A 233 27.98 -7.17 15.46
N ARG A 234 28.81 -6.18 15.19
CA ARG A 234 30.27 -6.34 15.07
C ARG A 234 30.89 -6.80 16.39
N SER A 235 30.42 -6.27 17.51
CA SER A 235 30.98 -6.54 18.84
C SER A 235 30.47 -7.84 19.45
N LEU A 236 29.20 -8.23 19.15
CA LEU A 236 28.55 -9.39 19.78
C LEU A 236 28.48 -10.62 18.87
N HIS A 237 28.79 -10.49 17.56
CA HIS A 237 28.69 -11.56 16.56
C HIS A 237 27.33 -12.27 16.54
N GLN A 238 26.26 -11.49 16.64
CA GLN A 238 24.86 -11.93 16.62
C GLN A 238 24.00 -10.87 15.92
N PRO A 239 22.71 -11.13 15.61
CA PRO A 239 21.84 -10.15 15.01
C PRO A 239 21.80 -8.83 15.77
N TRP A 240 22.05 -7.73 15.06
CA TRP A 240 22.13 -6.38 15.62
C TRP A 240 20.75 -5.88 16.04
N ARG A 241 20.72 -5.07 17.10
CA ARG A 241 19.49 -4.55 17.67
C ARG A 241 19.44 -3.02 17.56
N GLU A 242 18.44 -2.52 16.85
CA GLU A 242 18.09 -1.11 16.89
C GLU A 242 17.33 -0.83 18.20
N ASN A 243 17.94 -0.07 19.11
CA ASN A 243 17.32 0.28 20.39
C ASN A 243 16.75 -0.96 21.15
N GLY A 244 17.50 -2.06 21.14
CA GLY A 244 17.14 -3.33 21.81
C GLY A 244 16.23 -4.26 21.00
N LYS A 245 15.79 -3.88 19.79
CA LYS A 245 14.85 -4.67 18.95
C LYS A 245 15.54 -5.27 17.73
N LEU A 246 15.19 -6.49 17.37
CA LEU A 246 15.57 -7.14 16.11
C LEU A 246 14.53 -6.76 15.04
N VAL A 247 14.88 -5.82 14.18
CA VAL A 247 13.92 -5.22 13.23
C VAL A 247 14.49 -4.97 11.82
N TRP A 248 15.78 -5.28 11.58
CA TRP A 248 16.43 -5.02 10.30
C TRP A 248 17.04 -6.26 9.67
N SER A 249 16.61 -6.56 8.46
CA SER A 249 17.34 -7.43 7.54
C SER A 249 18.50 -6.67 6.91
N ASP A 250 19.54 -7.38 6.46
CA ASP A 250 20.66 -6.76 5.75
C ASP A 250 20.25 -6.38 4.32
N SER A 251 20.13 -5.09 4.07
CA SER A 251 19.76 -4.53 2.76
C SER A 251 20.76 -4.85 1.64
N SER A 252 21.99 -5.23 1.97
CA SER A 252 23.01 -5.64 1.02
C SER A 252 23.05 -7.14 0.77
N ASN A 253 22.28 -7.93 1.51
CA ASN A 253 22.21 -9.37 1.32
C ASN A 253 21.34 -9.69 0.09
N LYS A 254 21.93 -10.44 -0.84
CA LYS A 254 21.26 -10.78 -2.10
C LYS A 254 19.97 -11.58 -1.93
N GLU A 255 19.92 -12.50 -0.97
CA GLU A 255 18.74 -13.35 -0.70
C GLU A 255 17.58 -12.49 -0.18
N VAL A 256 17.86 -11.49 0.69
CA VAL A 256 16.88 -10.50 1.16
C VAL A 256 16.36 -9.66 0.01
N GLN A 257 17.25 -9.20 -0.88
CA GLN A 257 16.87 -8.43 -2.06
C GLN A 257 16.00 -9.26 -3.01
N ASP A 258 16.40 -10.49 -3.32
CA ASP A 258 15.68 -11.41 -4.21
C ASP A 258 14.26 -11.72 -3.68
N TYR A 259 14.13 -11.94 -2.36
CA TYR A 259 12.84 -12.12 -1.70
C TYR A 259 11.91 -10.92 -1.89
N ASN A 260 12.42 -9.72 -1.68
CA ASN A 260 11.61 -8.50 -1.84
C ASN A 260 11.21 -8.26 -3.30
N ILE A 261 12.10 -8.53 -4.26
CA ILE A 261 11.78 -8.44 -5.69
C ILE A 261 10.75 -9.52 -6.09
N ALA A 262 10.87 -10.73 -5.57
CA ALA A 262 9.91 -11.80 -5.86
C ALA A 262 8.49 -11.45 -5.39
N LEU A 263 8.36 -10.86 -4.19
CA LEU A 263 7.07 -10.37 -3.71
C LEU A 263 6.53 -9.23 -4.58
N ALA A 264 7.35 -8.25 -4.93
CA ALA A 264 6.94 -7.15 -5.81
C ALA A 264 6.46 -7.65 -7.18
N LYS A 265 7.14 -8.64 -7.78
CA LYS A 265 6.71 -9.27 -9.05
C LYS A 265 5.39 -10.01 -8.92
N TYR A 266 5.18 -10.75 -7.84
CA TYR A 266 3.89 -11.39 -7.55
C TYR A 266 2.75 -10.37 -7.48
N VAL A 267 3.00 -9.25 -6.81
CA VAL A 267 2.03 -8.15 -6.65
C VAL A 267 1.76 -7.46 -7.99
N ALA A 268 2.81 -7.16 -8.77
CA ALA A 268 2.69 -6.61 -10.12
C ALA A 268 1.85 -7.51 -11.04
N ALA A 269 2.11 -8.82 -11.02
CA ALA A 269 1.34 -9.81 -11.78
C ALA A 269 -0.13 -9.90 -11.36
N SER A 270 -0.50 -9.38 -10.20
CA SER A 270 -1.87 -9.30 -9.71
C SER A 270 -2.65 -8.08 -10.21
N GLY A 271 -2.03 -7.23 -11.03
CA GLY A 271 -2.68 -6.13 -11.75
C GLY A 271 -2.64 -4.77 -11.05
N VAL A 272 -1.83 -4.59 -9.98
CA VAL A 272 -1.64 -3.26 -9.36
C VAL A 272 -1.02 -2.28 -10.36
N ASP A 273 -1.25 -0.99 -10.18
CA ASP A 273 -0.75 0.04 -11.10
C ASP A 273 0.63 0.57 -10.67
N GLU A 274 0.93 0.52 -9.37
CA GLU A 274 2.16 1.07 -8.80
C GLU A 274 2.65 0.21 -7.63
N ILE A 275 3.95 -0.06 -7.59
CA ILE A 275 4.66 -0.64 -6.44
C ILE A 275 5.39 0.47 -5.72
N GLN A 276 5.06 0.69 -4.44
CA GLN A 276 5.69 1.69 -3.61
C GLN A 276 6.61 1.04 -2.58
N PHE A 277 7.91 1.30 -2.67
CA PHE A 277 8.91 0.80 -1.75
C PHE A 277 9.13 1.76 -0.59
N ASP A 278 8.82 1.30 0.61
CA ASP A 278 9.20 1.96 1.84
C ASP A 278 10.33 1.20 2.56
N TYR A 279 10.97 1.84 3.52
CA TYR A 279 12.17 1.32 4.18
C TYR A 279 13.27 0.90 3.20
N VAL A 280 13.33 1.59 2.04
CA VAL A 280 14.37 1.45 1.03
C VAL A 280 15.62 2.22 1.48
N ARG A 281 16.19 1.75 2.59
CA ARG A 281 17.29 2.41 3.30
C ARG A 281 17.94 1.49 4.33
N PHE A 282 19.06 1.94 4.85
CA PHE A 282 19.69 1.37 6.03
C PHE A 282 19.06 1.88 7.34
N PRO A 283 19.33 1.24 8.49
CA PRO A 283 18.94 1.74 9.80
C PRO A 283 19.42 3.18 10.01
N ALA A 284 18.57 4.05 10.55
CA ALA A 284 18.93 5.44 10.88
C ALA A 284 19.20 5.67 12.37
N GLU A 285 18.80 4.73 13.21
CA GLU A 285 18.89 4.80 14.66
C GLU A 285 19.79 3.71 15.25
N GLY A 286 19.97 3.70 16.56
CA GLY A 286 20.79 2.73 17.26
C GLY A 286 22.30 2.95 17.09
N ASN A 287 23.12 2.00 17.58
CA ASN A 287 24.57 2.08 17.48
C ASN A 287 25.06 1.69 16.07
N GLN A 288 25.14 2.70 15.19
CA GLN A 288 25.55 2.53 13.79
C GLN A 288 26.98 1.99 13.63
N ALA A 289 27.88 2.27 14.58
CA ALA A 289 29.27 1.81 14.54
C ALA A 289 29.35 0.29 14.77
N ASP A 290 28.39 -0.30 15.49
CA ASP A 290 28.32 -1.74 15.76
C ASP A 290 27.57 -2.50 14.65
N ALA A 291 26.75 -1.83 13.83
CA ALA A 291 26.01 -2.46 12.74
C ALA A 291 26.95 -2.87 11.60
N GLN A 292 26.92 -4.16 11.24
CA GLN A 292 27.74 -4.75 10.19
C GLN A 292 26.84 -5.33 9.09
N PHE A 293 27.23 -5.09 7.84
CA PHE A 293 26.51 -5.47 6.64
C PHE A 293 27.42 -6.22 5.67
N VAL A 294 26.86 -7.08 4.82
CA VAL A 294 27.63 -7.90 3.86
C VAL A 294 28.41 -7.03 2.87
N PHE A 295 27.84 -5.90 2.40
CA PHE A 295 28.53 -5.05 1.41
C PHE A 295 29.88 -4.49 1.92
N GLN A 296 30.09 -4.40 3.24
CA GLN A 296 31.33 -3.87 3.82
C GLN A 296 32.55 -4.76 3.56
N ASN A 297 32.34 -5.96 2.99
CA ASN A 297 33.44 -6.79 2.48
C ASN A 297 34.07 -6.22 1.20
N ASP A 298 33.36 -5.33 0.49
CA ASP A 298 33.90 -4.56 -0.64
C ASP A 298 34.11 -3.09 -0.21
N PRO A 299 35.36 -2.64 -0.04
CA PRO A 299 35.66 -1.29 0.41
C PRO A 299 35.28 -0.18 -0.60
N LYS A 300 34.87 -0.55 -1.82
CA LYS A 300 34.45 0.39 -2.86
C LYS A 300 32.98 0.71 -2.80
N LEU A 301 32.19 -0.10 -2.10
CA LEU A 301 30.75 0.10 -1.97
C LEU A 301 30.39 0.93 -0.75
N HIS A 302 29.46 1.85 -0.96
CA HIS A 302 28.84 2.65 0.08
C HIS A 302 27.34 2.30 0.20
N ARG A 303 26.67 2.75 1.28
CA ARG A 303 25.25 2.46 1.53
C ARG A 303 24.36 2.92 0.39
N ASP A 304 24.62 4.07 -0.15
CA ASP A 304 23.87 4.66 -1.28
C ASP A 304 24.07 3.86 -2.59
N ASP A 305 25.25 3.26 -2.80
CA ASP A 305 25.46 2.35 -3.94
C ASP A 305 24.66 1.06 -3.79
N VAL A 306 24.58 0.50 -2.58
CA VAL A 306 23.77 -0.69 -2.31
C VAL A 306 22.31 -0.43 -2.60
N ILE A 307 21.76 0.70 -2.14
CA ILE A 307 20.37 1.09 -2.41
C ILE A 307 20.14 1.32 -3.90
N ALA A 308 21.02 2.06 -4.57
CA ALA A 308 20.90 2.33 -6.00
C ALA A 308 20.98 1.04 -6.84
N ASN A 309 21.90 0.13 -6.52
CA ASN A 309 22.05 -1.16 -7.22
C ASN A 309 20.81 -2.08 -7.02
N PHE A 310 20.24 -2.08 -5.82
CA PHE A 310 18.98 -2.79 -5.56
C PHE A 310 17.85 -2.21 -6.40
N LEU A 311 17.72 -0.88 -6.44
CA LEU A 311 16.68 -0.20 -7.20
C LEU A 311 16.85 -0.39 -8.71
N ASP A 312 18.07 -0.37 -9.24
CA ASP A 312 18.34 -0.69 -10.64
C ASP A 312 17.80 -2.07 -11.03
N ARG A 313 18.10 -3.09 -10.21
CA ARG A 313 17.57 -4.44 -10.40
C ARG A 313 16.06 -4.49 -10.30
N ALA A 314 15.48 -3.92 -9.23
CA ALA A 314 14.04 -3.96 -9.00
C ALA A 314 13.28 -3.23 -10.11
N TYR A 315 13.74 -2.04 -10.50
CA TYR A 315 13.16 -1.26 -11.60
C TYR A 315 13.25 -2.01 -12.93
N GLY A 316 14.43 -2.60 -13.23
CA GLY A 316 14.64 -3.38 -14.43
C GLY A 316 13.74 -4.62 -14.55
N GLU A 317 13.31 -5.22 -13.43
CA GLU A 317 12.40 -6.36 -13.40
C GLU A 317 10.91 -5.97 -13.37
N LEU A 318 10.56 -4.83 -12.75
CA LEU A 318 9.18 -4.41 -12.54
C LEU A 318 8.63 -3.51 -13.65
N HIS A 319 9.42 -2.55 -14.12
CA HIS A 319 8.98 -1.59 -15.13
C HIS A 319 8.50 -2.26 -16.44
N PRO A 320 9.16 -3.32 -16.96
CA PRO A 320 8.66 -4.08 -18.12
C PRO A 320 7.31 -4.77 -17.88
N MET A 321 6.88 -4.96 -16.62
CA MET A 321 5.55 -5.49 -16.28
C MET A 321 4.44 -4.43 -16.38
N GLY A 322 4.80 -3.18 -16.69
CA GLY A 322 3.87 -2.06 -16.88
C GLY A 322 3.46 -1.35 -15.57
N VAL A 323 4.07 -1.70 -14.43
CA VAL A 323 3.81 -1.02 -13.16
C VAL A 323 4.74 0.16 -12.96
N LEU A 324 4.25 1.24 -12.34
CA LEU A 324 5.10 2.32 -11.86
C LEU A 324 5.85 1.87 -10.60
N VAL A 325 7.05 2.39 -10.42
CA VAL A 325 7.86 2.19 -9.22
C VAL A 325 7.99 3.51 -8.47
N SER A 326 7.51 3.56 -7.23
CA SER A 326 7.62 4.72 -6.36
C SER A 326 8.41 4.41 -5.09
N LEU A 327 9.03 5.44 -4.53
CA LEU A 327 9.95 5.32 -3.39
C LEU A 327 9.55 6.27 -2.26
N ASP A 328 9.36 5.71 -1.07
CA ASP A 328 9.19 6.50 0.14
C ASP A 328 10.57 6.90 0.69
N VAL A 329 10.79 8.19 0.83
CA VAL A 329 12.03 8.74 1.35
C VAL A 329 11.78 9.67 2.53
N PHE A 330 12.73 9.76 3.44
CA PHE A 330 12.58 10.70 4.55
C PHE A 330 12.50 12.14 4.06
N GLY A 331 11.58 12.93 4.61
CA GLY A 331 11.46 14.36 4.28
C GLY A 331 12.74 15.15 4.54
N ILE A 332 13.52 14.77 5.56
CA ILE A 332 14.82 15.39 5.87
C ILE A 332 15.86 15.22 4.77
N MET A 333 15.69 14.23 3.88
CA MET A 333 16.60 14.04 2.74
C MET A 333 16.55 15.19 1.74
N ALA A 334 15.58 16.07 1.81
CA ALA A 334 15.57 17.35 1.10
C ALA A 334 16.85 18.19 1.35
N TRP A 335 17.51 18.01 2.50
CA TRP A 335 18.74 18.75 2.85
C TRP A 335 20.02 18.06 2.41
N GLN A 336 19.98 16.77 2.01
CA GLN A 336 21.13 15.97 1.55
C GLN A 336 22.36 16.11 2.47
N ARG A 337 22.14 16.18 3.79
CA ARG A 337 23.25 16.29 4.75
C ARG A 337 24.05 15.00 4.74
N GLN A 338 25.38 15.12 4.76
CA GLN A 338 26.30 13.98 4.71
C GLN A 338 26.01 12.92 5.79
N VAL A 339 25.60 13.36 6.99
CA VAL A 339 25.24 12.43 8.08
C VAL A 339 24.00 11.61 7.74
N ASP A 340 22.98 12.20 7.14
CA ASP A 340 21.75 11.50 6.76
C ASP A 340 22.02 10.51 5.61
N LEU A 341 22.78 10.93 4.60
CA LEU A 341 23.23 10.08 3.48
C LEU A 341 24.02 8.87 3.97
N SER A 342 25.06 9.12 4.81
CA SER A 342 25.93 8.07 5.30
C SER A 342 25.21 7.04 6.19
N HIS A 343 24.14 7.45 6.89
CA HIS A 343 23.35 6.54 7.71
C HIS A 343 22.30 5.78 6.89
N THR A 344 21.53 6.48 6.08
CA THR A 344 20.37 5.90 5.42
C THR A 344 20.67 5.28 4.06
N GLY A 345 21.67 5.77 3.36
CA GLY A 345 21.94 5.43 1.96
C GLY A 345 20.91 6.02 0.98
N GLN A 346 20.04 6.95 1.42
CA GLN A 346 19.02 7.58 0.56
C GLN A 346 19.63 8.76 -0.22
N ASP A 347 20.54 8.49 -1.16
CA ASP A 347 20.96 9.47 -2.14
C ASP A 347 19.86 9.64 -3.19
N ILE A 348 19.11 10.73 -3.08
CA ILE A 348 17.95 11.01 -3.93
C ILE A 348 18.34 11.11 -5.41
N VAL A 349 19.53 11.62 -5.75
CA VAL A 349 20.00 11.71 -7.14
C VAL A 349 20.21 10.32 -7.74
N LYS A 350 20.81 9.40 -6.97
CA LYS A 350 21.00 8.01 -7.41
C LYS A 350 19.66 7.27 -7.50
N MET A 351 18.80 7.40 -6.47
CA MET A 351 17.51 6.74 -6.40
C MET A 351 16.56 7.16 -7.52
N ALA A 352 16.55 8.44 -7.88
CA ALA A 352 15.69 9.00 -8.92
C ALA A 352 15.94 8.44 -10.33
N ARG A 353 17.08 7.78 -10.55
CA ARG A 353 17.39 7.13 -11.84
C ARG A 353 16.63 5.81 -12.04
N HIS A 354 16.12 5.24 -10.96
CA HIS A 354 15.50 3.92 -10.91
C HIS A 354 14.11 3.96 -10.26
N ALA A 355 13.37 5.05 -10.54
CA ALA A 355 12.00 5.24 -10.06
C ALA A 355 11.20 6.12 -11.02
N ASP A 356 9.88 5.98 -10.99
CA ASP A 356 8.92 6.85 -11.68
C ASP A 356 8.47 7.98 -10.78
N VAL A 357 8.37 7.71 -9.47
CA VAL A 357 7.86 8.64 -8.46
C VAL A 357 8.75 8.62 -7.22
N ILE A 358 9.06 9.78 -6.68
CA ILE A 358 9.61 9.95 -5.34
C ILE A 358 8.51 10.50 -4.43
N SER A 359 8.26 9.82 -3.31
CA SER A 359 7.24 10.17 -2.32
C SER A 359 7.90 10.58 -1.00
N PRO A 360 8.30 11.86 -0.85
CA PRO A 360 8.92 12.31 0.39
C PRO A 360 7.91 12.35 1.54
N MET A 361 8.29 11.80 2.68
CA MET A 361 7.50 11.80 3.91
C MET A 361 7.65 13.15 4.63
N ILE A 362 6.94 14.16 4.15
CA ILE A 362 7.01 15.52 4.70
C ILE A 362 5.94 15.68 5.78
N TYR A 363 6.23 15.18 6.97
CA TYR A 363 5.36 15.36 8.14
C TYR A 363 5.89 16.53 8.97
N PRO A 364 5.24 17.71 8.97
CA PRO A 364 5.76 18.91 9.63
C PRO A 364 6.18 18.69 11.08
N SER A 365 5.43 17.85 11.81
CA SER A 365 5.73 17.52 13.20
C SER A 365 7.06 16.76 13.43
N HIS A 366 7.72 16.28 12.36
CA HIS A 366 8.98 15.54 12.46
C HIS A 366 10.24 16.40 12.23
N PHE A 367 10.08 17.68 11.89
CA PHE A 367 11.19 18.60 11.63
C PHE A 367 11.67 19.34 12.89
N PHE A 368 12.17 18.59 13.87
CA PHE A 368 12.58 19.14 15.15
C PHE A 368 13.75 20.14 15.03
N GLY A 369 13.56 21.33 15.65
CA GLY A 369 14.59 22.32 15.79
C GLY A 369 15.13 22.92 14.49
N MET A 370 14.39 22.72 13.39
CA MET A 370 14.77 23.24 12.08
C MET A 370 14.21 24.63 11.84
N ASP A 371 14.97 25.46 11.12
CA ASP A 371 14.61 26.79 10.67
C ASP A 371 14.09 27.72 11.79
N GLY A 372 14.52 27.49 13.03
CA GLY A 372 14.15 28.31 14.20
C GLY A 372 12.73 28.05 14.75
N TYR A 373 11.96 27.10 14.17
CA TYR A 373 10.63 26.77 14.65
C TYR A 373 10.70 25.89 15.91
N GLN A 374 10.09 26.37 17.02
CA GLN A 374 9.95 25.59 18.24
C GLN A 374 8.87 24.48 18.10
N ALA A 375 7.85 24.72 17.29
CA ALA A 375 6.76 23.79 17.00
C ALA A 375 6.56 23.64 15.47
N PRO A 376 7.44 22.90 14.79
CA PRO A 376 7.36 22.71 13.33
C PRO A 376 6.01 22.16 12.87
N GLY A 377 5.39 21.30 13.71
CA GLY A 377 4.06 20.75 13.43
C GLY A 377 2.96 21.82 13.29
N ASP A 378 3.15 23.03 13.78
CA ASP A 378 2.20 24.14 13.64
C ASP A 378 2.50 25.06 12.45
N ALA A 379 3.53 24.75 11.67
CA ALA A 379 3.94 25.48 10.44
C ALA A 379 3.95 24.58 9.20
N PRO A 380 2.83 23.92 8.84
CA PRO A 380 2.81 22.92 7.78
C PRO A 380 3.18 23.52 6.41
N GLU A 381 2.72 24.72 6.09
CA GLU A 381 3.00 25.39 4.82
C GLU A 381 4.51 25.59 4.61
N HIS A 382 5.23 26.04 5.64
CA HIS A 382 6.67 26.29 5.57
C HIS A 382 7.45 24.99 5.25
N PHE A 383 7.22 23.94 6.05
CA PHE A 383 7.97 22.68 5.90
C PHE A 383 7.65 21.93 4.63
N ILE A 384 6.39 21.97 4.17
CA ILE A 384 6.01 21.40 2.87
C ILE A 384 6.71 22.17 1.74
N SER A 385 6.58 23.49 1.70
CA SER A 385 7.14 24.33 0.63
C SER A 385 8.66 24.17 0.51
N ILE A 386 9.39 24.35 1.60
CA ILE A 386 10.85 24.29 1.55
C ILE A 386 11.37 22.88 1.22
N SER A 387 10.70 21.83 1.69
CA SER A 387 11.08 20.47 1.37
C SER A 387 10.84 20.17 -0.11
N MET A 388 9.67 20.52 -0.64
CA MET A 388 9.33 20.29 -2.04
C MET A 388 10.24 21.06 -2.99
N ASP A 389 10.54 22.34 -2.73
CA ASP A 389 11.50 23.12 -3.53
C ASP A 389 12.89 22.50 -3.56
N ARG A 390 13.31 21.89 -2.46
CA ARG A 390 14.61 21.21 -2.38
C ARG A 390 14.59 19.88 -3.14
N PHE A 391 13.54 19.07 -2.98
CA PHE A 391 13.38 17.83 -3.73
C PHE A 391 13.34 18.10 -5.24
N GLU A 392 12.61 19.11 -5.70
CA GLU A 392 12.58 19.50 -7.12
C GLU A 392 13.99 19.80 -7.65
N LYS A 393 14.80 20.62 -6.91
CA LYS A 393 16.17 20.91 -7.31
C LYS A 393 17.05 19.67 -7.36
N ILE A 394 16.89 18.74 -6.41
CA ILE A 394 17.70 17.50 -6.33
C ILE A 394 17.33 16.56 -7.46
N THR A 395 16.06 16.47 -7.84
CA THR A 395 15.56 15.56 -8.86
C THR A 395 15.50 16.19 -10.25
N ALA A 396 15.89 17.44 -10.39
CA ALA A 396 15.85 18.15 -11.68
C ALA A 396 16.53 17.36 -12.80
N GLY A 397 15.81 17.17 -13.91
CA GLY A 397 16.30 16.42 -15.08
C GLY A 397 16.24 14.88 -14.96
N SER A 398 15.83 14.31 -13.84
CA SER A 398 15.68 12.86 -13.68
C SER A 398 14.40 12.32 -14.34
N GLY A 399 13.39 13.18 -14.49
CA GLY A 399 12.07 12.79 -15.00
C GLY A 399 11.17 12.10 -13.99
N VAL A 400 11.56 11.98 -12.71
CA VAL A 400 10.66 11.48 -11.64
C VAL A 400 9.58 12.50 -11.31
N VAL A 401 8.45 12.02 -10.84
CA VAL A 401 7.35 12.82 -10.31
C VAL A 401 7.49 12.91 -8.79
N LEU A 402 7.26 14.09 -8.23
CA LEU A 402 7.22 14.29 -6.77
C LEU A 402 5.78 14.19 -6.27
N ARG A 403 5.54 13.21 -5.38
CA ARG A 403 4.21 12.97 -4.79
C ARG A 403 4.36 12.79 -3.28
N PRO A 404 4.25 13.86 -2.49
CA PRO A 404 4.58 13.80 -1.07
C PRO A 404 3.55 13.06 -0.24
N TRP A 405 4.03 12.40 0.80
CA TRP A 405 3.24 11.98 1.95
C TRP A 405 2.96 13.19 2.85
N LEU A 406 1.68 13.45 3.12
CA LEU A 406 1.22 14.53 3.97
C LEU A 406 0.66 13.99 5.29
N GLN A 407 0.84 14.78 6.35
CA GLN A 407 0.45 14.41 7.71
C GLN A 407 -1.08 14.47 7.88
N ALA A 408 -1.72 13.31 8.02
CA ALA A 408 -3.14 13.18 8.32
C ALA A 408 -3.38 12.61 9.74
N PHE A 409 -2.53 12.96 10.70
CA PHE A 409 -2.60 12.52 12.10
C PHE A 409 -2.20 13.64 13.04
N ARG A 410 -2.73 13.60 14.29
CA ARG A 410 -2.38 14.56 15.32
C ARG A 410 -1.13 14.12 16.07
N TRP A 411 0.00 14.76 15.78
CA TRP A 411 1.26 14.55 16.48
C TRP A 411 2.02 15.87 16.57
N ARG A 412 2.38 16.29 17.80
CA ARG A 412 3.18 17.51 18.07
C ARG A 412 2.71 18.74 17.27
N THR A 413 1.39 18.89 17.12
CA THR A 413 0.71 20.05 16.56
C THR A 413 -0.52 20.38 17.39
N LYS A 414 -0.79 21.68 17.57
CA LYS A 414 -1.99 22.20 18.22
C LYS A 414 -3.10 22.50 17.21
N THR A 415 -2.75 22.61 15.92
CA THR A 415 -3.61 23.15 14.85
C THR A 415 -4.22 22.06 13.94
N TYR A 416 -4.10 20.77 14.30
CA TYR A 416 -4.61 19.67 13.47
C TYR A 416 -6.13 19.76 13.27
N SER A 417 -6.55 20.10 12.06
CA SER A 417 -7.92 20.41 11.64
C SER A 417 -8.07 20.17 10.13
N PRO A 418 -9.27 20.29 9.53
CA PRO A 418 -9.41 20.32 8.07
C PRO A 418 -8.57 21.42 7.40
N GLU A 419 -8.46 22.59 8.03
CA GLU A 419 -7.63 23.69 7.54
C GLU A 419 -6.13 23.31 7.52
N TYR A 420 -5.67 22.54 8.50
CA TYR A 420 -4.31 22.01 8.51
C TYR A 420 -4.03 21.11 7.29
N ILE A 421 -5.01 20.30 6.89
CA ILE A 421 -4.94 19.48 5.66
C ILE A 421 -4.88 20.37 4.41
N LEU A 422 -5.76 21.35 4.32
CA LEU A 422 -5.80 22.31 3.19
C LEU A 422 -4.47 23.05 3.00
N LYS A 423 -3.85 23.51 4.09
CA LYS A 423 -2.54 24.16 4.09
C LYS A 423 -1.43 23.29 3.52
N GLN A 424 -1.39 22.02 3.90
CA GLN A 424 -0.41 21.08 3.37
C GLN A 424 -0.60 20.84 1.86
N VAL A 425 -1.85 20.61 1.44
CA VAL A 425 -2.16 20.34 0.01
C VAL A 425 -1.87 21.54 -0.86
N SER A 426 -2.29 22.76 -0.45
CA SER A 426 -2.01 23.98 -1.22
C SER A 426 -0.52 24.27 -1.35
N ALA A 427 0.24 24.09 -0.25
CA ALA A 427 1.68 24.27 -0.26
C ALA A 427 2.37 23.23 -1.16
N SER A 428 1.98 21.95 -1.07
CA SER A 428 2.50 20.90 -1.94
C SER A 428 2.27 21.24 -3.42
N LYS A 429 1.03 21.57 -3.78
CA LYS A 429 0.70 21.93 -5.16
C LYS A 429 1.45 23.17 -5.67
N ALA A 430 1.59 24.18 -4.84
CA ALA A 430 2.32 25.41 -5.22
C ALA A 430 3.83 25.15 -5.43
N HIS A 431 4.36 24.05 -4.89
CA HIS A 431 5.76 23.69 -4.87
C HIS A 431 6.01 22.28 -5.49
N TYR A 432 5.56 22.08 -6.74
CA TYR A 432 5.85 20.92 -7.60
C TYR A 432 5.23 19.56 -7.16
N GLY A 433 4.36 19.53 -6.15
CA GLY A 433 3.67 18.29 -5.75
C GLY A 433 2.62 17.85 -6.75
N ASN A 434 2.78 16.68 -7.35
CA ASN A 434 1.78 16.08 -8.24
C ASN A 434 0.80 15.22 -7.44
N GLY A 435 -0.19 15.88 -6.84
CA GLY A 435 -1.13 15.26 -5.93
C GLY A 435 -0.53 15.06 -4.52
N PHE A 436 -1.07 14.08 -3.79
CA PHE A 436 -0.67 13.81 -2.41
C PHE A 436 -1.07 12.40 -1.96
N LEU A 437 -0.35 11.91 -0.95
CA LEU A 437 -0.67 10.70 -0.21
C LEU A 437 -0.89 11.07 1.26
N PHE A 438 -2.07 10.80 1.83
CA PHE A 438 -2.32 11.04 3.24
C PHE A 438 -1.94 9.84 4.09
N TRP A 439 -1.06 10.08 5.07
CA TRP A 439 -0.63 9.07 6.04
C TRP A 439 -1.40 9.19 7.36
N ASN A 440 -2.05 8.11 7.75
CA ASN A 440 -2.57 7.91 9.11
C ASN A 440 -2.51 6.42 9.46
N ALA A 441 -1.68 6.04 10.44
CA ALA A 441 -1.50 4.65 10.84
C ALA A 441 -2.76 4.00 11.44
N ALA A 442 -3.69 4.82 11.99
CA ALA A 442 -4.98 4.36 12.50
C ALA A 442 -6.08 4.32 11.42
N ASN A 443 -5.77 4.75 10.19
CA ASN A 443 -6.73 4.92 9.08
C ASN A 443 -7.91 5.85 9.40
N ASP A 444 -7.71 6.83 10.31
CA ASP A 444 -8.69 7.90 10.58
C ASP A 444 -8.46 9.08 9.63
N TYR A 445 -9.35 9.21 8.67
CA TYR A 445 -9.33 10.28 7.65
C TYR A 445 -10.43 11.32 7.85
N SER A 446 -10.96 11.46 9.08
CA SER A 446 -12.02 12.41 9.39
C SER A 446 -11.68 13.86 8.98
N LYS A 447 -10.42 14.30 9.15
CA LYS A 447 -10.00 15.65 8.75
C LYS A 447 -9.76 15.78 7.23
N PRO A 448 -9.07 14.84 6.54
CA PRO A 448 -9.06 14.77 5.08
C PRO A 448 -10.45 14.80 4.46
N PHE A 449 -11.39 13.95 4.90
CA PHE A 449 -12.76 13.95 4.40
C PHE A 449 -13.44 15.32 4.55
N ALA A 450 -13.28 15.96 5.70
CA ALA A 450 -13.86 17.30 5.93
C ALA A 450 -13.20 18.40 5.08
N ALA A 451 -11.96 18.20 4.61
CA ALA A 451 -11.24 19.14 3.73
C ALA A 451 -11.59 18.96 2.24
N MET A 452 -11.93 17.74 1.80
CA MET A 452 -12.15 17.41 0.39
C MET A 452 -13.18 18.31 -0.32
N PRO A 453 -14.35 18.65 0.26
CA PRO A 453 -15.31 19.54 -0.42
C PRO A 453 -14.69 20.88 -0.79
N THR A 454 -13.87 21.47 0.08
CA THR A 454 -13.16 22.73 -0.18
C THR A 454 -12.13 22.56 -1.30
N MET A 455 -11.40 21.45 -1.33
CA MET A 455 -10.42 21.16 -2.38
C MET A 455 -11.11 21.03 -3.74
N MET A 456 -12.19 20.26 -3.80
CA MET A 456 -12.94 20.02 -5.05
C MET A 456 -13.63 21.28 -5.57
N ALA A 457 -14.08 22.15 -4.68
CA ALA A 457 -14.67 23.46 -5.06
C ALA A 457 -13.60 24.46 -5.54
N ASN A 458 -12.33 24.29 -5.17
CA ASN A 458 -11.24 25.21 -5.51
C ASN A 458 -10.06 24.48 -6.20
N PRO A 459 -10.28 23.82 -7.35
CA PRO A 459 -9.27 22.99 -7.99
C PRO A 459 -7.99 23.75 -8.36
N LYS A 460 -8.10 25.02 -8.73
CA LYS A 460 -6.91 25.85 -9.03
C LYS A 460 -5.94 25.98 -7.88
N THR A 461 -6.43 25.94 -6.64
CA THR A 461 -5.60 26.06 -5.43
C THR A 461 -5.05 24.73 -4.96
N TYR A 462 -5.82 23.65 -5.11
CA TYR A 462 -5.52 22.38 -4.43
C TYR A 462 -5.20 21.22 -5.36
N LEU A 463 -5.64 21.27 -6.65
CA LEU A 463 -5.50 20.14 -7.55
C LEU A 463 -4.48 20.44 -8.64
N TYR A 464 -3.65 19.45 -8.96
CA TYR A 464 -2.75 19.49 -10.09
C TYR A 464 -3.52 19.08 -11.35
N THR A 465 -3.47 19.88 -12.40
CA THR A 465 -4.03 19.53 -13.71
C THR A 465 -2.92 19.63 -14.74
N PRO A 466 -2.43 18.51 -15.32
CA PRO A 466 -1.41 18.56 -16.35
C PRO A 466 -1.93 19.33 -17.57
N VAL A 467 -1.13 20.21 -18.10
CA VAL A 467 -1.49 21.02 -19.28
C VAL A 467 -1.70 20.14 -20.53
N THR A 468 -1.14 18.94 -20.56
CA THR A 468 -1.19 17.98 -21.67
C THR A 468 -2.48 17.17 -21.77
N ALA A 469 -3.24 16.98 -20.69
CA ALA A 469 -4.46 16.17 -20.69
C ALA A 469 -5.62 16.78 -21.50
N VAL A 470 -5.63 18.07 -21.70
CA VAL A 470 -6.70 18.79 -22.45
C VAL A 470 -6.52 18.64 -23.98
N ALA A 471 -5.31 18.38 -24.46
CA ALA A 471 -5.03 18.25 -25.89
C ALA A 471 -5.38 16.84 -26.45
N VAL A 472 -5.25 15.79 -25.64
CA VAL A 472 -5.51 14.40 -26.06
C VAL A 472 -7.01 14.07 -26.11
N ALA A 473 -7.82 14.66 -25.22
CA ALA A 473 -9.26 14.43 -25.20
C ALA A 473 -10.02 15.07 -26.38
N LYS A 474 -9.46 16.07 -27.05
CA LYS A 474 -10.10 16.74 -28.20
C LYS A 474 -9.84 16.04 -29.55
N ASN A 475 -8.86 15.14 -29.63
CA ASN A 475 -8.50 14.48 -30.88
C ASN A 475 -9.13 13.08 -31.07
N ASN A 476 -9.87 12.54 -30.08
CA ASN A 476 -10.49 11.22 -30.19
C ASN A 476 -11.98 11.22 -30.54
N THR A 477 -12.53 12.35 -31.00
CA THR A 477 -13.88 12.38 -31.55
C THR A 477 -13.85 12.70 -33.06
N ALA A 478 -13.42 11.74 -33.86
CA ALA A 478 -13.72 11.69 -35.27
C ALA A 478 -14.58 10.44 -35.56
N PRO A 479 -15.69 10.58 -36.27
CA PRO A 479 -16.58 9.45 -36.56
C PRO A 479 -15.96 8.50 -37.61
N PRO A 480 -16.29 7.20 -37.62
CA PRO A 480 -15.86 6.28 -38.64
C PRO A 480 -16.68 6.45 -39.92
N GLY A 481 -16.02 6.70 -41.05
CA GLY A 481 -16.70 6.69 -42.31
C GLY A 481 -15.80 7.01 -43.51
N GLN A 482 -15.66 6.01 -44.33
CA GLN A 482 -15.31 5.99 -45.78
C GLN A 482 -13.89 5.60 -46.16
N GLU A 483 -13.75 4.31 -46.42
CA GLU A 483 -12.78 3.74 -47.36
C GLU A 483 -12.86 4.49 -48.73
N LYS A 484 -11.71 4.96 -49.17
CA LYS A 484 -11.45 5.23 -50.59
C LYS A 484 -10.25 4.45 -51.02
N THR A 485 -10.50 3.44 -51.87
CA THR A 485 -9.56 2.71 -52.71
C THR A 485 -8.68 3.68 -53.48
N ALA A 486 -7.37 3.55 -53.39
CA ALA A 486 -6.41 4.17 -54.29
C ALA A 486 -5.48 3.10 -54.92
N GLN A 487 -5.47 3.08 -56.24
CA GLN A 487 -4.64 2.28 -57.15
C GLN A 487 -3.13 2.55 -56.94
N PRO A 488 -2.26 1.59 -57.31
CA PRO A 488 -0.82 1.75 -57.18
C PRO A 488 -0.23 2.53 -58.36
N ALA A 489 0.62 3.50 -58.05
CA ALA A 489 1.40 4.24 -59.01
C ALA A 489 2.81 3.63 -59.19
N ALA A 490 3.26 3.66 -60.46
CA ALA A 490 4.44 3.03 -60.99
C ALA A 490 5.79 3.58 -60.50
N VAL A 491 6.78 2.72 -60.42
CA VAL A 491 8.18 2.99 -60.11
C VAL A 491 8.90 3.59 -61.35
N PRO A 492 9.73 4.61 -61.24
CA PRO A 492 10.74 4.93 -62.24
C PRO A 492 12.12 4.39 -61.86
N SER A 493 12.74 3.81 -62.85
CA SER A 493 14.06 3.23 -62.94
C SER A 493 15.21 4.22 -62.67
N ALA A 494 16.23 3.72 -61.97
CA ALA A 494 17.48 4.42 -61.74
C ALA A 494 18.45 4.27 -62.94
N THR A 495 19.14 5.36 -63.25
CA THR A 495 20.43 5.32 -63.97
C THR A 495 21.49 6.10 -63.20
N ARG A 496 22.61 5.39 -63.02
CA ARG A 496 23.90 5.97 -62.60
C ARG A 496 24.58 6.68 -63.78
N PRO A 497 25.59 7.50 -63.60
CA PRO A 497 26.93 7.07 -63.14
C PRO A 497 27.34 7.57 -61.74
#